data_97581a9cb4ab2bdef18788662dfc44dc
#
_entry.id   97581a9cb4ab2bdef18788662dfc44dc
#
_cell.length_a   1.000
_cell.length_b   1.000
_cell.length_c   1.000
_cell.angle_alpha   90.00
_cell.angle_beta   90.00
_cell.angle_gamma   90.00
#
_symmetry.space_group_name_H-M   'P 1'
#
loop_
_entity.id
_entity.type
_entity.pdbx_description
1 polymer ?
#
loop_
_entity_poly.entity_id
_entity_poly.type
_entity_poly.pdbx_seq_one_letter_code
_entity_poly.pdbx_strand_id
1 'polypeptide(L)'
;MNAFRSFQVIKEPVFHTAISDLPFTELAENEVLVKIAYSDVNYKDALAMSESGQVIRTYPMTPGIDLSGTVVQSNNPRFSKEDLVLATGFGLGVTHPGGYSQYQKVPGDWLVPLPKI
;
A
#
# COMPACT_ATOMS: atom_id res chain seq x y z
N MET A 1 -15.01 -2.63 11.24
CA MET A 1 -13.58 -2.80 11.51
C MET A 1 -12.95 -1.46 11.76
N ASN A 2 -12.19 -1.35 12.85
CA ASN A 2 -11.60 -0.07 13.25
C ASN A 2 -10.13 0.07 12.84
N ALA A 3 -9.48 -1.04 12.53
CA ALA A 3 -8.05 -1.05 12.21
C ALA A 3 -7.70 -2.21 11.29
N PHE A 4 -6.55 -2.09 10.64
CA PHE A 4 -5.98 -3.15 9.81
C PHE A 4 -4.49 -3.30 10.11
N ARG A 5 -3.94 -4.46 9.79
CA ARG A 5 -2.52 -4.72 10.00
C ARG A 5 -1.69 -4.25 8.82
N SER A 6 -0.56 -3.65 9.14
CA SER A 6 0.38 -3.16 8.14
C SER A 6 1.80 -3.44 8.62
N PHE A 7 2.64 -3.93 7.70
CA PHE A 7 4.06 -4.07 7.95
C PHE A 7 4.71 -2.70 7.78
N GLN A 8 5.53 -2.29 8.75
CA GLN A 8 6.13 -0.96 8.72
C GLN A 8 7.63 -1.02 8.93
N VAL A 9 8.34 -0.14 8.23
CA VAL A 9 9.74 0.17 8.48
C VAL A 9 9.77 1.44 9.30
N ILE A 10 10.41 1.39 10.45
CA ILE A 10 10.39 2.45 11.44
C ILE A 10 11.83 2.86 11.74
N LYS A 11 12.08 4.16 11.86
CA LYS A 11 13.43 4.67 12.04
C LYS A 11 13.73 5.04 13.49
N GLU A 12 12.72 5.43 14.26
CA GLU A 12 12.90 5.91 15.62
C GLU A 12 12.35 4.91 16.64
N PRO A 13 12.99 4.71 17.80
CA PRO A 13 14.29 5.26 18.22
C PRO A 13 15.49 4.61 17.53
N VAL A 14 15.28 3.41 16.96
CA VAL A 14 16.28 2.72 16.13
C VAL A 14 15.58 2.15 14.92
N PHE A 15 16.32 1.94 13.85
CA PHE A 15 15.79 1.33 12.63
C PHE A 15 15.32 -0.10 12.92
N HIS A 16 14.05 -0.38 12.62
CA HIS A 16 13.47 -1.71 12.82
C HIS A 16 12.21 -1.88 11.96
N THR A 17 11.71 -3.09 11.89
CA THR A 17 10.45 -3.41 11.24
C THR A 17 9.46 -3.94 12.27
N ALA A 18 8.18 -3.70 12.03
CA ALA A 18 7.12 -4.16 12.92
C ALA A 18 5.82 -4.31 12.17
N ILE A 19 4.94 -5.17 12.69
CA ILE A 19 3.55 -5.22 12.23
C ILE A 19 2.75 -4.34 13.19
N SER A 20 2.06 -3.35 12.64
CA SER A 20 1.31 -2.36 13.40
C SER A 20 -0.15 -2.38 13.01
N ASP A 21 -1.01 -2.05 13.96
CA ASP A 21 -2.43 -1.82 13.68
C ASP A 21 -2.61 -0.35 13.32
N LEU A 22 -3.14 -0.09 12.13
CA LEU A 22 -3.37 1.25 11.64
C LEU A 22 -4.87 1.51 11.51
N PRO A 23 -5.31 2.74 11.80
CA PRO A 23 -6.74 3.07 11.69
C PRO A 23 -7.14 3.23 10.23
N PHE A 24 -8.39 2.90 9.91
CA PHE A 24 -9.00 3.32 8.66
C PHE A 24 -9.26 4.83 8.74
N THR A 25 -8.93 5.54 7.68
CA THR A 25 -9.16 6.97 7.56
C THR A 25 -10.03 7.24 6.35
N GLU A 26 -10.62 8.43 6.28
CA GLU A 26 -11.45 8.80 5.15
C GLU A 26 -10.63 8.82 3.86
N LEU A 27 -11.29 8.46 2.76
CA LEU A 27 -10.68 8.55 1.44
C LEU A 27 -10.68 10.02 0.99
N ALA A 28 -9.55 10.45 0.44
CA ALA A 28 -9.47 11.72 -0.25
C ALA A 28 -10.12 11.61 -1.63
N GLU A 29 -10.22 12.75 -2.33
CA GLU A 29 -10.74 12.77 -3.68
C GLU A 29 -9.91 11.84 -4.57
N ASN A 30 -10.59 11.04 -5.39
CA ASN A 30 -10.00 10.08 -6.33
C ASN A 30 -9.25 8.91 -5.68
N GLU A 31 -9.24 8.78 -4.37
CA GLU A 31 -8.65 7.62 -3.71
C GLU A 31 -9.59 6.42 -3.72
N VAL A 32 -8.96 5.25 -3.73
CA VAL A 32 -9.63 3.96 -3.71
C VAL A 32 -9.05 3.13 -2.56
N LEU A 33 -9.91 2.53 -1.75
CA LEU A 33 -9.48 1.63 -0.69
C LEU A 33 -9.49 0.20 -1.24
N VAL A 34 -8.33 -0.43 -1.23
CA VAL A 34 -8.13 -1.77 -1.76
C VAL A 34 -7.87 -2.73 -0.61
N LYS A 35 -8.62 -3.84 -0.58
CA LYS A 35 -8.28 -4.98 0.27
C LYS A 35 -7.26 -5.81 -0.48
N ILE A 36 -6.03 -5.81 0.02
CA ILE A 36 -4.90 -6.41 -0.69
C ILE A 36 -4.96 -7.93 -0.57
N ALA A 37 -4.89 -8.60 -1.72
CA ALA A 37 -4.82 -10.06 -1.80
C ALA A 37 -3.37 -10.51 -1.99
N TYR A 38 -2.60 -9.80 -2.81
CA TYR A 38 -1.23 -10.17 -3.14
C TYR A 38 -0.32 -8.95 -3.24
N SER A 39 0.92 -9.15 -2.86
CA SER A 39 2.03 -8.24 -3.10
C SER A 39 3.26 -9.12 -3.33
N ASP A 40 4.26 -8.59 -4.01
CA ASP A 40 5.48 -9.33 -4.31
C ASP A 40 6.66 -8.80 -3.49
N VAL A 41 7.74 -9.58 -3.48
CA VAL A 41 9.00 -9.14 -2.92
C VAL A 41 9.94 -8.81 -4.08
N ASN A 42 10.33 -7.56 -4.17
CA ASN A 42 11.21 -7.04 -5.20
C ASN A 42 12.51 -6.54 -4.59
N TYR A 43 13.54 -6.36 -5.40
CA TYR A 43 14.83 -5.85 -4.91
C TYR A 43 14.65 -4.51 -4.17
N LYS A 44 13.82 -3.63 -4.71
CA LYS A 44 13.56 -2.33 -4.09
C LYS A 44 12.89 -2.46 -2.71
N ASP A 45 12.03 -3.46 -2.53
CA ASP A 45 11.41 -3.74 -1.23
C ASP A 45 12.46 -4.22 -0.23
N ALA A 46 13.39 -5.05 -0.66
CA ALA A 46 14.49 -5.50 0.19
C ALA A 46 15.37 -4.32 0.62
N LEU A 47 15.65 -3.39 -0.30
CA LEU A 47 16.37 -2.17 0.04
C LEU A 47 15.59 -1.31 1.03
N ALA A 48 14.29 -1.24 0.88
CA ALA A 48 13.43 -0.46 1.79
C ALA A 48 13.48 -0.99 3.21
N MET A 49 13.66 -2.29 3.38
CA MET A 49 13.75 -2.92 4.69
C MET A 49 15.16 -2.91 5.28
N SER A 50 16.11 -2.31 4.59
CA SER A 50 17.50 -2.17 5.02
C SER A 50 17.81 -0.72 5.35
N GLU A 51 18.44 -0.49 6.49
CA GLU A 51 18.82 0.87 6.91
C GLU A 51 19.74 1.53 5.88
N SER A 52 20.64 0.76 5.28
CA SER A 52 21.60 1.27 4.30
C SER A 52 21.03 1.44 2.91
N GLY A 53 19.82 0.91 2.65
CA GLY A 53 19.19 0.94 1.33
C GLY A 53 18.76 2.32 0.89
N GLN A 54 18.37 3.19 1.81
CA GLN A 54 18.02 4.60 1.58
C GLN A 54 16.96 4.80 0.49
N VAL A 55 16.01 3.86 0.37
CA VAL A 55 14.93 3.93 -0.62
C VAL A 55 13.74 4.71 -0.07
N ILE A 56 13.40 4.48 1.20
CA ILE A 56 12.22 5.10 1.82
C ILE A 56 12.49 6.58 2.07
N ARG A 57 11.53 7.42 1.70
CA ARG A 57 11.63 8.88 1.83
C ARG A 57 10.99 9.43 3.09
N THR A 58 10.04 8.71 3.67
CA THR A 58 9.30 9.15 4.86
C THR A 58 9.09 7.97 5.77
N TYR A 59 9.32 8.14 7.07
CA TYR A 59 9.14 7.08 8.09
C TYR A 59 8.05 7.50 9.08
N PRO A 60 7.28 6.57 9.65
CA PRO A 60 7.26 5.14 9.30
C PRO A 60 6.66 4.92 7.92
N MET A 61 7.03 3.83 7.27
CA MET A 61 6.58 3.54 5.91
C MET A 61 6.23 2.06 5.78
N THR A 62 5.13 1.77 5.10
CA THR A 62 4.78 0.42 4.68
C THR A 62 5.42 0.16 3.33
N PRO A 63 6.38 -0.79 3.23
CA PRO A 63 7.01 -1.11 1.95
C PRO A 63 6.05 -1.88 1.05
N GLY A 64 6.55 -2.30 -0.10
CA GLY A 64 5.79 -3.03 -1.10
C GLY A 64 5.46 -2.15 -2.30
N ILE A 65 6.22 -2.30 -3.40
CA ILE A 65 6.07 -1.44 -4.58
C ILE A 65 4.93 -1.87 -5.48
N ASP A 66 4.27 -2.98 -5.18
CA ASP A 66 3.12 -3.44 -5.94
C ASP A 66 2.07 -4.06 -5.03
N LEU A 67 0.86 -4.11 -5.55
CA LEU A 67 -0.25 -4.77 -4.87
C LEU A 67 -1.33 -5.15 -5.87
N SER A 68 -2.11 -6.16 -5.51
CA SER A 68 -3.34 -6.47 -6.21
C SER A 68 -4.41 -6.85 -5.19
N GLY A 69 -5.65 -6.58 -5.50
CA GLY A 69 -6.73 -6.88 -4.59
C GLY A 69 -8.08 -6.43 -5.10
N THR A 70 -8.99 -6.28 -4.16
CA THR A 70 -10.39 -5.96 -4.44
C THR A 70 -10.72 -4.58 -3.88
N VAL A 71 -11.40 -3.77 -4.67
CA VAL A 71 -11.89 -2.47 -4.22
C VAL A 71 -12.99 -2.67 -3.18
N VAL A 72 -12.86 -2.03 -2.03
CA VAL A 72 -13.88 -2.09 -0.98
C VAL A 72 -14.57 -0.75 -0.78
N GLN A 73 -13.95 0.35 -1.20
CA GLN A 73 -14.54 1.69 -1.17
C GLN A 73 -13.82 2.55 -2.20
N SER A 74 -14.55 3.43 -2.90
CA SER A 74 -13.96 4.23 -3.97
C SER A 74 -14.55 5.63 -4.00
N ASN A 75 -13.67 6.63 -4.08
CA ASN A 75 -14.01 8.01 -4.40
C ASN A 75 -13.61 8.36 -5.84
N ASN A 76 -13.29 7.36 -6.66
CA ASN A 76 -12.93 7.54 -8.05
C ASN A 76 -14.00 6.91 -8.93
N PRO A 77 -14.61 7.66 -9.88
CA PRO A 77 -15.73 7.14 -10.66
C PRO A 77 -15.38 5.97 -11.60
N ARG A 78 -14.08 5.77 -11.86
CA ARG A 78 -13.63 4.65 -12.70
C ARG A 78 -13.67 3.30 -11.98
N PHE A 79 -13.77 3.29 -10.65
CA PHE A 79 -13.69 2.07 -9.85
C PHE A 79 -14.90 1.95 -8.94
N SER A 80 -15.38 0.73 -8.80
CA SER A 80 -16.52 0.41 -7.96
C SER A 80 -16.15 -0.72 -6.99
N LYS A 81 -16.90 -0.81 -5.91
CA LYS A 81 -16.76 -1.91 -4.95
C LYS A 81 -16.80 -3.25 -5.69
N GLU A 82 -15.94 -4.16 -5.29
CA GLU A 82 -15.77 -5.51 -5.84
C GLU A 82 -14.91 -5.56 -7.11
N ASP A 83 -14.46 -4.44 -7.66
CA ASP A 83 -13.54 -4.45 -8.80
C ASP A 83 -12.20 -5.05 -8.38
N LEU A 84 -11.61 -5.84 -9.28
CA LEU A 84 -10.26 -6.36 -9.10
C LEU A 84 -9.26 -5.39 -9.74
N VAL A 85 -8.21 -5.06 -9.00
CA VAL A 85 -7.26 -4.04 -9.44
C VAL A 85 -5.84 -4.43 -9.08
N LEU A 86 -4.88 -3.81 -9.78
CA LEU A 86 -3.47 -3.89 -9.40
C LEU A 86 -2.82 -2.52 -9.53
N ALA A 87 -1.74 -2.33 -8.78
CA ALA A 87 -0.88 -1.14 -8.90
C ALA A 87 0.57 -1.58 -8.78
N THR A 88 1.45 -0.97 -9.59
CA THR A 88 2.88 -1.25 -9.53
C THR A 88 3.64 0.06 -9.66
N GLY A 89 4.66 0.25 -8.81
CA GLY A 89 5.52 1.42 -8.90
C GLY A 89 4.89 2.70 -8.37
N PHE A 90 5.01 3.77 -9.10
CA PHE A 90 4.59 5.15 -8.76
C PHE A 90 5.29 5.69 -7.51
N GLY A 91 4.96 5.43 -6.39
CA GLY A 91 5.60 5.82 -5.13
C GLY A 91 5.29 4.82 -4.06
N LEU A 92 4.64 3.70 -4.44
CA LEU A 92 4.27 2.67 -3.48
C LEU A 92 5.49 2.14 -2.74
N GLY A 93 5.42 2.14 -1.42
CA GLY A 93 6.48 1.63 -0.56
C GLY A 93 7.68 2.54 -0.41
N VAL A 94 7.66 3.73 -1.01
CA VAL A 94 8.77 4.68 -1.00
C VAL A 94 8.33 6.05 -0.45
N THR A 95 7.43 6.70 -1.15
CA THR A 95 6.86 8.00 -0.76
C THR A 95 5.41 7.86 -0.33
N HIS A 96 4.76 6.80 -0.71
CA HIS A 96 3.38 6.48 -0.38
C HIS A 96 3.36 5.07 0.24
N PRO A 97 2.59 4.82 1.29
CA PRO A 97 2.49 3.47 1.85
C PRO A 97 2.14 2.44 0.78
N GLY A 98 2.78 1.28 0.87
CA GLY A 98 2.73 0.26 -0.16
C GLY A 98 1.91 -0.97 0.18
N GLY A 99 2.25 -2.09 -0.47
CA GLY A 99 1.45 -3.29 -0.52
C GLY A 99 1.56 -4.26 0.66
N TYR A 100 2.54 -4.07 1.56
CA TYR A 100 2.70 -4.98 2.70
C TYR A 100 1.72 -4.63 3.82
N SER A 101 0.44 -4.71 3.51
CA SER A 101 -0.65 -4.30 4.38
C SER A 101 -1.92 -5.07 3.99
N GLN A 102 -2.84 -5.20 4.93
CA GLN A 102 -4.14 -5.81 4.63
C GLN A 102 -4.99 -4.93 3.72
N TYR A 103 -4.89 -3.61 3.90
CA TYR A 103 -5.62 -2.62 3.10
C TYR A 103 -4.68 -1.49 2.75
N GLN A 104 -4.97 -0.81 1.64
CA GLN A 104 -4.25 0.41 1.31
C GLN A 104 -5.14 1.35 0.53
N LYS A 105 -5.02 2.64 0.84
CA LYS A 105 -5.62 3.71 0.04
C LYS A 105 -4.66 4.04 -1.08
N VAL A 106 -5.15 4.01 -2.31
CA VAL A 106 -4.31 4.22 -3.49
C VAL A 106 -4.99 5.24 -4.38
N PRO A 107 -4.25 6.23 -4.91
CA PRO A 107 -4.82 7.10 -5.94
C PRO A 107 -5.34 6.26 -7.10
N GLY A 108 -6.56 6.56 -7.55
CA GLY A 108 -7.18 5.76 -8.62
C GLY A 108 -6.37 5.75 -9.91
N ASP A 109 -5.61 6.83 -10.17
CA ASP A 109 -4.76 6.92 -11.36
C ASP A 109 -3.65 5.89 -11.40
N TRP A 110 -3.30 5.31 -10.24
CA TRP A 110 -2.26 4.27 -10.16
C TRP A 110 -2.81 2.87 -10.37
N LEU A 111 -4.12 2.71 -10.39
CA LEU A 111 -4.75 1.41 -10.45
C LEU A 111 -5.07 0.99 -11.88
N VAL A 112 -4.82 -0.28 -12.16
CA VAL A 112 -5.17 -0.91 -13.42
C VAL A 112 -6.28 -1.92 -13.12
N PRO A 113 -7.43 -1.83 -13.82
CA PRO A 113 -8.48 -2.82 -13.62
C PRO A 113 -8.04 -4.17 -14.21
N LEU A 114 -8.35 -5.24 -13.48
CA LEU A 114 -8.08 -6.59 -13.95
C LEU A 114 -9.34 -7.17 -14.59
N PRO A 115 -9.18 -7.97 -15.65
CA PRO A 115 -10.34 -8.58 -16.29
C PRO A 115 -10.98 -9.61 -15.36
N LYS A 116 -12.29 -9.70 -15.42
CA LYS A 116 -13.05 -10.77 -14.76
C LYS A 116 -13.00 -12.02 -15.62
N ILE A 117 -12.79 -13.15 -14.95
CA ILE A 117 -12.75 -14.44 -15.62
C ILE A 117 -14.04 -15.20 -15.36
#